data_3762608b73f4e2cff8e0d3ae71ea8822
#
_entry.id   3762608b73f4e2cff8e0d3ae71ea8822
#
_cell.length_a   1.000
_cell.length_b   1.000
_cell.length_c   1.000
_cell.angle_alpha   90.00
_cell.angle_beta   90.00
_cell.angle_gamma   90.00
#
_symmetry.space_group_name_H-M   'P 1'
#
loop_
_entity.id
_entity.type
_entity.pdbx_description
1 polymer ?
#
loop_
_entity_poly.entity_id
_entity_poly.type
_entity_poly.pdbx_seq_one_letter_code
_entity_poly.pdbx_strand_id
1 'polypeptide(L)'
;MKFELTNKQREYLGLDSIPTTWDRETLQGDTYRPDSIIYFDGETLRRHIVSTDNEYKETQYNESTKDKTILLPKTEKGKEKKLTASVLESRHPIGVYFTADKFGNIFIGSHTTQTTFYSSNWSRKKKEEQAEVGIEQSIETFISESPKNHLGEIRDFKNAKRKNVKYKAGDVFAFKISRTEYGFGRVLLDINLLRKKKLIPENHGLFNIMGPPILVTIYAYTSPTKDIDFNSIIDKPRLPSDIMMDNHLFYGEYEIIGHSALNESEFEFPISYGHRLDSTPNVFLQWGLIHLEKPRKDFDKYLKGENLNFPPGSPSRPVDNPYGYYGVGFSHRYDTNDIKTALENNGRFDYDKSSYYRSQFDLRNPVNDHIRVDIFKAFGLKANGSYEDNRELTKTIRTTDILKRLEKE
;
A
#
# COMPACT_ATOMS: atom_id res chain seq x y z
N MET A 1 1.43 30.91 -8.09
CA MET A 1 2.48 29.93 -8.41
C MET A 1 3.79 30.40 -7.80
N LYS A 2 4.56 29.51 -7.15
CA LYS A 2 5.77 29.88 -6.41
C LYS A 2 7.04 29.65 -7.21
N PHE A 3 7.20 28.46 -7.81
CA PHE A 3 8.37 28.12 -8.63
C PHE A 3 8.06 27.04 -9.67
N GLU A 4 8.97 26.83 -10.60
CA GLU A 4 8.99 25.71 -11.52
C GLU A 4 10.36 25.02 -11.48
N LEU A 5 10.38 23.69 -11.60
CA LEU A 5 11.64 22.94 -11.74
C LEU A 5 12.41 23.37 -12.99
N THR A 6 13.72 23.42 -12.87
CA THR A 6 14.60 23.49 -14.03
C THR A 6 14.64 22.16 -14.76
N ASN A 7 15.01 22.13 -16.04
CA ASN A 7 15.16 20.89 -16.79
C ASN A 7 16.26 19.96 -16.20
N LYS A 8 17.27 20.53 -15.54
CA LYS A 8 18.27 19.76 -14.80
C LYS A 8 17.67 19.08 -13.58
N GLN A 9 16.83 19.75 -12.80
CA GLN A 9 16.11 19.13 -11.68
C GLN A 9 15.16 18.03 -12.18
N ARG A 10 14.43 18.28 -13.28
CA ARG A 10 13.55 17.30 -13.91
C ARG A 10 14.27 15.99 -14.26
N GLU A 11 15.51 16.08 -14.76
CA GLU A 11 16.34 14.90 -15.06
C GLU A 11 16.53 14.02 -13.83
N TYR A 12 16.86 14.60 -12.67
CA TYR A 12 17.00 13.86 -11.41
C TYR A 12 15.69 13.29 -10.87
N LEU A 13 14.57 13.88 -11.26
CA LEU A 13 13.24 13.46 -10.82
C LEU A 13 12.54 12.54 -11.83
N GLY A 14 13.24 12.17 -12.92
CA GLY A 14 12.72 11.27 -13.96
C GLY A 14 11.70 11.91 -14.90
N LEU A 15 11.53 13.22 -14.81
CA LEU A 15 10.62 13.96 -15.68
C LEU A 15 11.29 14.28 -17.01
N ASP A 16 10.47 14.41 -18.06
CA ASP A 16 10.97 14.93 -19.34
C ASP A 16 11.24 16.43 -19.25
N SER A 17 12.26 16.89 -19.96
CA SER A 17 12.52 18.32 -20.14
C SER A 17 11.34 19.00 -20.81
N ILE A 18 11.09 20.24 -20.44
CA ILE A 18 10.12 21.11 -21.10
C ILE A 18 10.87 21.90 -22.17
N PRO A 19 10.61 21.68 -23.47
CA PRO A 19 11.20 22.45 -24.55
C PRO A 19 10.75 23.92 -24.51
N THR A 20 11.64 24.82 -24.92
CA THR A 20 11.30 26.25 -25.01
C THR A 20 10.29 26.58 -26.13
N THR A 21 10.03 25.61 -27.00
CA THR A 21 9.04 25.72 -28.09
C THR A 21 7.62 25.41 -27.64
N TRP A 22 7.43 24.87 -26.41
CA TRP A 22 6.10 24.59 -25.90
C TRP A 22 5.45 25.88 -25.37
N ASP A 23 4.17 26.04 -25.67
CA ASP A 23 3.39 27.16 -25.17
C ASP A 23 3.02 26.95 -23.69
N ARG A 24 3.33 27.93 -22.87
CA ARG A 24 3.04 27.95 -21.43
C ARG A 24 1.79 28.77 -21.16
N GLU A 25 0.79 28.16 -20.55
CA GLU A 25 -0.48 28.81 -20.22
C GLU A 25 -0.86 28.59 -18.75
N THR A 26 -1.74 29.43 -18.23
CA THR A 26 -2.30 29.27 -16.88
C THR A 26 -3.66 28.58 -17.00
N LEU A 27 -3.82 27.50 -16.29
CA LEU A 27 -5.12 26.84 -16.08
C LEU A 27 -5.73 27.39 -14.80
N GLN A 28 -6.86 28.07 -14.95
CA GLN A 28 -7.57 28.65 -13.83
C GLN A 28 -8.14 27.57 -12.91
N GLY A 29 -7.90 27.73 -11.63
CA GLY A 29 -8.40 26.85 -10.60
C GLY A 29 -9.90 27.00 -10.33
N ASP A 30 -10.37 26.32 -9.32
CA ASP A 30 -11.74 26.43 -8.80
C ASP A 30 -11.71 26.47 -7.26
N THR A 31 -12.84 26.37 -6.61
CA THR A 31 -12.94 26.42 -5.13
C THR A 31 -12.06 25.36 -4.41
N TYR A 32 -11.73 24.26 -5.09
CA TYR A 32 -11.00 23.12 -4.51
C TYR A 32 -9.60 22.95 -5.09
N ARG A 33 -9.27 23.68 -6.16
CA ARG A 33 -8.03 23.52 -6.91
C ARG A 33 -7.38 24.86 -7.15
N PRO A 34 -6.08 25.00 -6.88
CA PRO A 34 -5.36 26.23 -7.15
C PRO A 34 -5.18 26.47 -8.67
N ASP A 35 -4.85 27.70 -9.04
CA ASP A 35 -4.34 27.98 -10.36
C ASP A 35 -3.07 27.17 -10.61
N SER A 36 -2.92 26.69 -11.83
CA SER A 36 -1.83 25.79 -12.23
C SER A 36 -1.29 26.15 -13.61
N ILE A 37 -0.17 25.55 -13.98
CA ILE A 37 0.45 25.76 -15.29
C ILE A 37 0.23 24.52 -16.14
N ILE A 38 -0.04 24.77 -17.40
CA ILE A 38 -0.10 23.76 -18.44
C ILE A 38 0.84 24.12 -19.59
N TYR A 39 1.42 23.10 -20.21
CA TYR A 39 2.25 23.26 -21.39
C TYR A 39 1.68 22.49 -22.55
N PHE A 40 1.68 23.15 -23.71
CA PHE A 40 1.22 22.59 -24.98
C PHE A 40 2.36 22.46 -25.98
N ASP A 41 2.33 21.34 -26.70
CA ASP A 41 3.08 21.12 -27.92
C ASP A 41 2.09 21.21 -29.07
N GLY A 42 1.97 22.40 -29.70
CA GLY A 42 0.88 22.72 -30.60
C GLY A 42 -0.48 22.65 -29.89
N GLU A 43 -1.36 21.76 -30.35
CA GLU A 43 -2.69 21.50 -29.75
C GLU A 43 -2.68 20.38 -28.72
N THR A 44 -1.50 19.80 -28.40
CA THR A 44 -1.41 18.70 -27.46
C THR A 44 -0.95 19.14 -26.10
N LEU A 45 -1.78 18.94 -25.07
CA LEU A 45 -1.41 19.17 -23.68
C LEU A 45 -0.40 18.09 -23.24
N ARG A 46 0.77 18.55 -22.80
CA ARG A 46 1.92 17.71 -22.44
C ARG A 46 2.24 17.70 -20.96
N ARG A 47 2.04 18.81 -20.27
CA ARG A 47 2.46 18.98 -18.88
C ARG A 47 1.42 19.73 -18.07
N HIS A 48 1.24 19.32 -16.82
CA HIS A 48 0.47 20.05 -15.83
C HIS A 48 1.30 20.19 -14.56
N ILE A 49 1.41 21.41 -14.04
CA ILE A 49 2.20 21.76 -12.86
C ILE A 49 1.32 22.51 -11.88
N VAL A 50 1.19 21.95 -10.68
CA VAL A 50 0.62 22.64 -9.52
C VAL A 50 1.79 23.03 -8.62
N SER A 51 1.92 24.31 -8.28
CA SER A 51 2.98 24.84 -7.43
C SER A 51 2.40 25.88 -6.48
N THR A 52 2.30 25.50 -5.20
CA THR A 52 1.77 26.31 -4.11
C THR A 52 2.78 26.40 -2.96
N ASP A 53 2.42 27.04 -1.85
CA ASP A 53 3.23 27.03 -0.62
C ASP A 53 3.29 25.67 0.04
N ASN A 54 2.29 24.82 -0.19
CA ASN A 54 2.13 23.55 0.51
C ASN A 54 2.58 22.35 -0.31
N GLU A 55 2.52 22.44 -1.65
CA GLU A 55 2.80 21.31 -2.53
C GLU A 55 3.35 21.73 -3.89
N TYR A 56 4.14 20.88 -4.47
CA TYR A 56 4.52 20.85 -5.87
C TYR A 56 4.12 19.51 -6.48
N LYS A 57 3.45 19.57 -7.62
CA LYS A 57 3.07 18.37 -8.39
C LYS A 57 3.29 18.62 -9.87
N GLU A 58 4.02 17.75 -10.53
CA GLU A 58 4.24 17.79 -11.97
C GLU A 58 3.86 16.46 -12.61
N THR A 59 2.97 16.51 -13.61
CA THR A 59 2.35 15.35 -14.23
C THR A 59 2.39 15.48 -15.75
N GLN A 60 2.63 14.38 -16.44
CA GLN A 60 2.70 14.32 -17.90
C GLN A 60 1.39 13.84 -18.51
N TYR A 61 1.05 14.41 -19.65
CA TYR A 61 -0.15 14.06 -20.41
C TYR A 61 0.17 13.88 -21.90
N ASN A 62 -0.76 13.33 -22.64
CA ASN A 62 -0.78 13.29 -24.09
C ASN A 62 -2.23 13.49 -24.56
N GLU A 63 -2.80 14.63 -24.19
CA GLU A 63 -4.21 14.95 -24.46
C GLU A 63 -4.33 15.94 -25.61
N SER A 64 -5.00 15.52 -26.67
CA SER A 64 -5.29 16.42 -27.79
C SER A 64 -6.37 17.43 -27.42
N THR A 65 -6.20 18.67 -27.89
CA THR A 65 -7.19 19.74 -27.69
C THR A 65 -7.60 20.36 -29.02
N LYS A 66 -8.63 21.16 -28.97
CA LYS A 66 -9.02 22.11 -30.00
C LYS A 66 -8.92 23.51 -29.40
N ASP A 67 -8.20 24.40 -30.06
CA ASP A 67 -7.96 25.79 -29.63
C ASP A 67 -7.45 25.85 -28.18
N LYS A 68 -6.72 24.83 -27.71
CA LYS A 68 -6.18 24.66 -26.34
C LYS A 68 -7.21 24.75 -25.21
N THR A 69 -8.49 24.80 -25.54
CA THR A 69 -9.59 25.02 -24.60
C THR A 69 -10.57 23.86 -24.49
N ILE A 70 -10.61 23.00 -25.49
CA ILE A 70 -11.54 21.88 -25.59
C ILE A 70 -10.76 20.57 -25.70
N LEU A 71 -10.95 19.66 -24.75
CA LEU A 71 -10.33 18.35 -24.75
C LEU A 71 -11.01 17.41 -25.77
N LEU A 72 -10.19 16.67 -26.49
CA LEU A 72 -10.62 15.66 -27.45
C LEU A 72 -10.38 14.23 -26.88
N PRO A 73 -11.11 13.19 -27.34
CA PRO A 73 -12.33 13.30 -28.16
C PRO A 73 -13.49 13.96 -27.39
N LYS A 74 -14.48 14.44 -28.13
CA LYS A 74 -15.76 14.86 -27.54
C LYS A 74 -16.40 13.66 -26.83
N THR A 75 -17.42 13.93 -26.01
CA THR A 75 -18.20 12.83 -25.39
C THR A 75 -18.86 11.97 -26.47
N GLU A 76 -19.25 10.74 -26.12
CA GLU A 76 -20.00 9.83 -27.01
C GLU A 76 -21.25 10.48 -27.62
N LYS A 77 -21.86 11.44 -26.91
CA LYS A 77 -23.00 12.23 -27.38
C LYS A 77 -22.58 13.49 -28.19
N GLY A 78 -21.32 13.61 -28.60
CA GLY A 78 -20.78 14.75 -29.36
C GLY A 78 -20.61 16.04 -28.57
N LYS A 79 -20.82 16.04 -27.24
CA LYS A 79 -20.69 17.23 -26.41
C LYS A 79 -19.20 17.56 -26.16
N GLU A 80 -18.86 18.83 -26.30
CA GLU A 80 -17.51 19.33 -26.02
C GLU A 80 -17.19 19.28 -24.53
N LYS A 81 -15.94 18.92 -24.21
CA LYS A 81 -15.39 18.96 -22.84
C LYS A 81 -14.40 20.12 -22.74
N LYS A 82 -14.81 21.20 -22.09
CA LYS A 82 -13.87 22.30 -21.81
C LYS A 82 -12.71 21.83 -20.95
N LEU A 83 -11.51 22.29 -21.25
CA LEU A 83 -10.33 22.09 -20.42
C LEU A 83 -10.48 22.92 -19.15
N THR A 84 -10.70 22.25 -18.04
CA THR A 84 -10.74 22.84 -16.69
C THR A 84 -9.92 21.97 -15.75
N ALA A 85 -9.50 22.51 -14.59
CA ALA A 85 -8.73 21.76 -13.60
C ALA A 85 -9.45 20.45 -13.19
N SER A 86 -10.75 20.51 -12.94
CA SER A 86 -11.57 19.34 -12.60
C SER A 86 -11.65 18.29 -13.71
N VAL A 87 -11.78 18.73 -14.97
CA VAL A 87 -11.84 17.80 -16.10
C VAL A 87 -10.48 17.17 -16.37
N LEU A 88 -9.39 17.94 -16.21
CA LEU A 88 -8.03 17.43 -16.40
C LEU A 88 -7.70 16.31 -15.39
N GLU A 89 -8.12 16.43 -14.13
CA GLU A 89 -7.94 15.37 -13.13
C GLU A 89 -8.62 14.04 -13.49
N SER A 90 -9.71 14.11 -14.28
CA SER A 90 -10.41 12.91 -14.76
C SER A 90 -9.70 12.21 -15.92
N ARG A 91 -8.63 12.80 -16.47
CA ARG A 91 -7.86 12.25 -17.57
C ARG A 91 -6.80 11.28 -17.08
N HIS A 92 -6.25 10.50 -18.01
CA HIS A 92 -5.23 9.50 -17.73
C HIS A 92 -3.83 10.09 -17.97
N PRO A 93 -3.13 10.50 -16.93
CA PRO A 93 -1.74 10.92 -17.07
C PRO A 93 -0.85 9.75 -17.49
N ILE A 94 0.31 10.09 -18.07
CA ILE A 94 1.29 9.12 -18.56
C ILE A 94 2.67 9.40 -17.96
N GLY A 95 3.59 8.45 -18.14
CA GLY A 95 4.99 8.62 -17.77
C GLY A 95 5.23 8.81 -16.28
N VAL A 96 6.39 9.36 -15.98
CA VAL A 96 6.80 9.66 -14.61
C VAL A 96 6.11 10.93 -14.12
N TYR A 97 5.72 10.93 -12.87
CA TYR A 97 5.22 12.10 -12.16
C TYR A 97 5.98 12.31 -10.85
N PHE A 98 5.97 13.53 -10.40
CA PHE A 98 6.68 13.97 -9.19
C PHE A 98 5.75 14.75 -8.28
N THR A 99 5.85 14.51 -6.97
CA THR A 99 5.22 15.35 -5.96
C THR A 99 6.18 15.63 -4.82
N ALA A 100 6.10 16.83 -4.26
CA ALA A 100 6.77 17.22 -3.03
C ALA A 100 5.84 18.08 -2.19
N ASP A 101 5.97 18.03 -0.87
CA ASP A 101 5.25 18.92 0.04
C ASP A 101 6.21 19.72 0.94
N LYS A 102 5.66 20.71 1.65
CA LYS A 102 6.43 21.59 2.54
C LYS A 102 7.10 20.90 3.72
N PHE A 103 6.72 19.65 4.05
CA PHE A 103 7.31 18.84 5.10
C PHE A 103 8.47 17.98 4.60
N GLY A 104 8.86 18.11 3.35
CA GLY A 104 9.95 17.36 2.76
C GLY A 104 9.55 15.98 2.26
N ASN A 105 8.26 15.66 2.19
CA ASN A 105 7.82 14.42 1.59
C ASN A 105 7.96 14.50 0.06
N ILE A 106 8.72 13.57 -0.50
CA ILE A 106 8.97 13.43 -1.93
C ILE A 106 8.42 12.10 -2.40
N PHE A 107 7.77 12.12 -3.55
CA PHE A 107 7.30 10.93 -4.24
C PHE A 107 7.60 11.02 -5.73
N ILE A 108 8.18 9.95 -6.28
CA ILE A 108 8.43 9.76 -7.70
C ILE A 108 7.76 8.44 -8.12
N GLY A 109 6.79 8.52 -9.00
CA GLY A 109 6.06 7.36 -9.50
C GLY A 109 5.85 7.40 -11.00
N SER A 110 5.36 6.33 -11.58
CA SER A 110 5.02 6.24 -12.99
C SER A 110 3.56 5.82 -13.19
N HIS A 111 2.80 6.67 -13.86
CA HIS A 111 1.44 6.36 -14.28
C HIS A 111 1.41 5.23 -15.33
N THR A 112 2.44 5.13 -16.17
CA THR A 112 2.53 4.10 -17.20
C THR A 112 2.76 2.72 -16.63
N THR A 113 3.71 2.58 -15.70
CA THR A 113 4.06 1.28 -15.10
C THR A 113 3.27 0.95 -13.86
N GLN A 114 2.66 1.97 -13.22
CA GLN A 114 1.97 1.85 -11.92
C GLN A 114 2.93 1.43 -10.79
N THR A 115 4.17 1.91 -10.84
CA THR A 115 5.23 1.60 -9.89
C THR A 115 5.82 2.87 -9.28
N THR A 116 6.50 2.72 -8.15
CA THR A 116 7.16 3.79 -7.40
C THR A 116 8.68 3.68 -7.53
N PHE A 117 9.34 4.76 -7.90
CA PHE A 117 10.79 4.87 -7.86
C PHE A 117 11.30 5.24 -6.48
N TYR A 118 10.64 6.23 -5.87
CA TYR A 118 10.98 6.72 -4.53
C TYR A 118 9.75 7.23 -3.79
N SER A 119 9.73 7.01 -2.49
CA SER A 119 8.74 7.58 -1.58
C SER A 119 9.36 7.86 -0.22
N SER A 120 9.24 9.08 0.26
CA SER A 120 9.61 9.43 1.65
C SER A 120 8.81 8.62 2.69
N ASN A 121 7.64 8.10 2.30
CA ASN A 121 6.82 7.25 3.15
C ASN A 121 7.42 5.86 3.42
N TRP A 122 8.53 5.49 2.79
CA TRP A 122 9.24 4.26 3.14
C TRP A 122 9.83 4.31 4.54
N SER A 123 10.16 5.52 5.03
CA SER A 123 10.60 5.79 6.40
C SER A 123 9.67 6.81 7.03
N ARG A 124 8.47 6.37 7.44
CA ARG A 124 7.46 7.26 8.00
C ARG A 124 7.95 7.92 9.29
N LYS A 125 7.88 9.25 9.31
CA LYS A 125 7.92 10.02 10.56
C LYS A 125 6.48 10.20 11.04
N LYS A 126 6.27 10.15 12.34
CA LYS A 126 4.97 10.53 12.91
C LYS A 126 4.67 11.97 12.51
N LYS A 127 3.39 12.29 12.27
CA LYS A 127 2.99 13.61 11.77
C LYS A 127 3.46 14.75 12.70
N GLU A 128 3.50 14.50 13.99
CA GLU A 128 3.95 15.42 15.02
C GLU A 128 5.47 15.67 14.98
N GLU A 129 6.23 14.83 14.32
CA GLU A 129 7.70 14.93 14.17
C GLU A 129 8.11 15.59 12.84
N GLN A 130 7.15 15.97 12.00
CA GLN A 130 7.41 16.59 10.70
C GLN A 130 7.56 18.12 10.86
N ALA A 131 8.76 18.62 10.71
CA ALA A 131 9.01 20.05 10.61
C ALA A 131 8.88 20.54 9.16
N GLU A 132 8.46 21.78 8.97
CA GLU A 132 8.47 22.41 7.66
C GLU A 132 9.91 22.66 7.19
N VAL A 133 10.27 22.09 6.05
CA VAL A 133 11.62 22.21 5.46
C VAL A 133 11.60 23.15 4.25
N GLY A 134 10.45 23.24 3.60
CA GLY A 134 10.30 23.94 2.32
C GLY A 134 10.51 23.01 1.12
N ILE A 135 9.73 23.23 0.08
CA ILE A 135 9.66 22.34 -1.08
C ILE A 135 10.95 22.40 -1.89
N GLU A 136 11.44 23.60 -2.22
CA GLU A 136 12.67 23.79 -3.02
C GLU A 136 13.88 23.19 -2.30
N GLN A 137 14.03 23.47 -1.00
CA GLN A 137 15.12 22.90 -0.22
C GLN A 137 15.06 21.36 -0.18
N SER A 138 13.87 20.77 -0.05
CA SER A 138 13.70 19.32 -0.05
C SER A 138 14.11 18.70 -1.39
N ILE A 139 13.78 19.35 -2.49
CA ILE A 139 14.19 18.92 -3.85
C ILE A 139 15.71 19.03 -4.00
N GLU A 140 16.30 20.13 -3.58
CA GLU A 140 17.76 20.32 -3.64
C GLU A 140 18.51 19.28 -2.78
N THR A 141 18.03 19.02 -1.58
CA THR A 141 18.57 17.98 -0.70
C THR A 141 18.46 16.60 -1.37
N PHE A 142 17.29 16.26 -1.90
CA PHE A 142 17.10 14.99 -2.61
C PHE A 142 18.08 14.83 -3.77
N ILE A 143 18.32 15.89 -4.55
CA ILE A 143 19.24 15.87 -5.68
C ILE A 143 20.70 15.77 -5.21
N SER A 144 21.10 16.57 -4.23
CA SER A 144 22.49 16.58 -3.72
C SER A 144 22.91 15.28 -3.04
N GLU A 145 21.96 14.59 -2.40
CA GLU A 145 22.15 13.29 -1.74
C GLU A 145 21.95 12.11 -2.70
N SER A 146 21.81 12.35 -4.02
CA SER A 146 21.58 11.29 -4.98
C SER A 146 22.78 10.34 -5.07
N PRO A 147 22.56 9.01 -4.99
CA PRO A 147 23.62 8.02 -5.20
C PRO A 147 24.26 8.17 -6.58
N LYS A 148 25.50 7.72 -6.72
CA LYS A 148 26.26 7.84 -8.00
C LYS A 148 25.56 7.21 -9.21
N ASN A 149 24.78 6.16 -8.99
CA ASN A 149 24.02 5.43 -10.02
C ASN A 149 22.62 5.99 -10.29
N HIS A 150 22.19 7.03 -9.56
CA HIS A 150 20.83 7.56 -9.57
C HIS A 150 20.32 7.91 -10.97
N LEU A 151 21.11 8.63 -11.79
CA LEU A 151 20.71 9.02 -13.12
C LEU A 151 20.52 7.82 -14.06
N GLY A 152 21.28 6.75 -13.84
CA GLY A 152 21.08 5.47 -14.54
C GLY A 152 19.76 4.83 -14.14
N GLU A 153 19.55 4.63 -12.84
CA GLU A 153 18.34 3.98 -12.31
C GLU A 153 17.05 4.74 -12.66
N ILE A 154 17.04 6.07 -12.56
CA ILE A 154 15.86 6.87 -12.89
C ILE A 154 15.56 6.86 -14.40
N ARG A 155 16.57 6.76 -15.24
CA ARG A 155 16.41 6.60 -16.69
C ARG A 155 15.80 5.24 -17.02
N ASP A 156 16.28 4.17 -16.39
CA ASP A 156 15.73 2.82 -16.56
C ASP A 156 14.27 2.77 -16.08
N PHE A 157 13.97 3.37 -14.94
CA PHE A 157 12.61 3.50 -14.43
C PHE A 157 11.68 4.24 -15.40
N LYS A 158 12.14 5.37 -15.94
CA LYS A 158 11.39 6.17 -16.92
C LYS A 158 11.05 5.41 -18.19
N ASN A 159 12.00 4.59 -18.67
CA ASN A 159 11.89 3.80 -19.90
C ASN A 159 11.24 2.43 -19.68
N ALA A 160 10.93 2.08 -18.44
CA ALA A 160 10.32 0.79 -18.11
C ALA A 160 8.95 0.63 -18.76
N LYS A 161 8.64 -0.59 -19.16
CA LYS A 161 7.32 -0.98 -19.66
C LYS A 161 6.49 -1.57 -18.53
N ARG A 162 5.17 -1.38 -18.61
CA ARG A 162 4.23 -2.01 -17.71
C ARG A 162 4.38 -3.52 -17.74
N LYS A 163 4.49 -4.12 -16.56
CA LYS A 163 4.56 -5.57 -16.38
C LYS A 163 3.22 -6.10 -15.85
N ASN A 164 2.99 -7.36 -16.06
CA ASN A 164 1.92 -8.15 -15.44
C ASN A 164 2.59 -9.43 -14.92
N VAL A 165 3.20 -9.32 -13.75
CA VAL A 165 3.97 -10.41 -13.15
C VAL A 165 3.02 -11.44 -12.54
N LYS A 166 3.26 -12.71 -12.83
CA LYS A 166 2.60 -13.82 -12.13
C LYS A 166 3.35 -14.12 -10.83
N TYR A 167 2.64 -14.27 -9.76
CA TYR A 167 3.17 -14.63 -8.45
C TYR A 167 2.35 -15.78 -7.87
N LYS A 168 2.91 -16.48 -6.88
CA LYS A 168 2.24 -17.57 -6.16
C LYS A 168 2.72 -17.65 -4.71
N ALA A 169 1.99 -18.36 -3.90
CA ALA A 169 2.41 -18.66 -2.52
C ALA A 169 3.77 -19.36 -2.52
N GLY A 170 4.67 -18.93 -1.64
CA GLY A 170 6.06 -19.39 -1.57
C GLY A 170 7.07 -18.52 -2.33
N ASP A 171 6.61 -17.59 -3.17
CA ASP A 171 7.51 -16.65 -3.84
C ASP A 171 8.14 -15.68 -2.84
N VAL A 172 9.45 -15.52 -2.96
CA VAL A 172 10.26 -14.57 -2.20
C VAL A 172 10.48 -13.34 -3.07
N PHE A 173 10.28 -12.16 -2.51
CA PHE A 173 10.40 -10.91 -3.24
C PHE A 173 11.30 -9.91 -2.51
N ALA A 174 11.93 -9.03 -3.30
CA ALA A 174 12.69 -7.88 -2.84
C ALA A 174 11.92 -6.60 -3.14
N PHE A 175 12.05 -5.59 -2.26
CA PHE A 175 11.45 -4.27 -2.45
C PHE A 175 12.35 -3.19 -1.86
N LYS A 176 12.33 -2.00 -2.44
CA LYS A 176 13.09 -0.87 -1.90
C LYS A 176 12.50 -0.39 -0.58
N ILE A 177 13.36 -0.18 0.41
CA ILE A 177 13.07 0.44 1.71
C ILE A 177 13.74 1.80 1.86
N SER A 178 14.75 2.07 1.05
CA SER A 178 15.39 3.37 0.87
C SER A 178 15.96 3.48 -0.55
N ARG A 179 16.69 4.55 -0.83
CA ARG A 179 17.36 4.73 -2.13
C ARG A 179 18.47 3.70 -2.40
N THR A 180 19.03 3.11 -1.35
CA THR A 180 20.22 2.26 -1.40
C THR A 180 20.07 0.91 -0.71
N GLU A 181 18.88 0.61 -0.14
CA GLU A 181 18.63 -0.61 0.60
C GLU A 181 17.35 -1.30 0.15
N TYR A 182 17.36 -2.61 0.23
CA TYR A 182 16.25 -3.50 -0.04
C TYR A 182 15.82 -4.24 1.23
N GLY A 183 14.51 -4.36 1.40
CA GLY A 183 13.86 -5.32 2.27
C GLY A 183 13.39 -6.53 1.45
N PHE A 184 13.02 -7.58 2.16
CA PHE A 184 12.62 -8.86 1.55
C PHE A 184 11.36 -9.37 2.20
N GLY A 185 10.54 -10.04 1.43
CA GLY A 185 9.30 -10.63 1.92
C GLY A 185 8.95 -11.91 1.20
N ARG A 186 7.88 -12.53 1.65
CA ARG A 186 7.39 -13.79 1.10
C ARG A 186 5.87 -13.77 0.96
N VAL A 187 5.37 -14.26 -0.16
CA VAL A 187 3.95 -14.48 -0.37
C VAL A 187 3.54 -15.75 0.37
N LEU A 188 2.62 -15.63 1.31
CA LEU A 188 2.11 -16.76 2.08
C LEU A 188 0.83 -17.33 1.47
N LEU A 189 -0.08 -16.46 0.99
CA LEU A 189 -1.36 -16.90 0.47
C LEU A 189 -1.91 -15.90 -0.55
N ASP A 190 -2.36 -16.41 -1.70
CA ASP A 190 -3.14 -15.62 -2.67
C ASP A 190 -4.63 -15.74 -2.32
N ILE A 191 -5.13 -14.79 -1.53
CA ILE A 191 -6.53 -14.74 -1.11
C ILE A 191 -7.47 -14.47 -2.31
N ASN A 192 -7.01 -13.70 -3.28
CA ASN A 192 -7.77 -13.44 -4.50
C ASN A 192 -8.00 -14.73 -5.31
N LEU A 193 -6.98 -15.59 -5.40
CA LEU A 193 -7.09 -16.88 -6.05
C LEU A 193 -8.04 -17.83 -5.29
N LEU A 194 -7.98 -17.82 -3.93
CA LEU A 194 -8.94 -18.60 -3.12
C LEU A 194 -10.39 -18.24 -3.43
N ARG A 195 -10.67 -16.94 -3.58
CA ARG A 195 -12.01 -16.44 -3.95
C ARG A 195 -12.41 -16.88 -5.35
N LYS A 196 -11.54 -16.65 -6.34
CA LYS A 196 -11.78 -17.02 -7.75
C LYS A 196 -12.06 -18.51 -7.92
N LYS A 197 -11.35 -19.34 -7.18
CA LYS A 197 -11.50 -20.81 -7.19
C LYS A 197 -12.59 -21.31 -6.24
N LYS A 198 -13.29 -20.42 -5.53
CA LYS A 198 -14.35 -20.74 -4.56
C LYS A 198 -13.90 -21.72 -3.47
N LEU A 199 -12.65 -21.64 -3.03
CA LEU A 199 -12.09 -22.46 -1.98
C LEU A 199 -12.43 -21.98 -0.56
N ILE A 200 -12.99 -20.79 -0.45
CA ILE A 200 -13.58 -20.22 0.76
C ILE A 200 -15.03 -19.79 0.46
N PRO A 201 -15.94 -19.90 1.43
CA PRO A 201 -17.34 -19.50 1.22
C PRO A 201 -17.49 -17.96 1.13
N GLU A 202 -18.56 -17.51 0.48
CA GLU A 202 -18.80 -16.08 0.23
C GLU A 202 -18.99 -15.26 1.51
N ASN A 203 -19.47 -15.88 2.60
CA ASN A 203 -19.58 -15.23 3.91
C ASN A 203 -18.27 -15.18 4.69
N HIS A 204 -17.21 -15.82 4.21
CA HIS A 204 -15.90 -15.79 4.86
C HIS A 204 -15.31 -14.38 4.88
N GLY A 205 -14.69 -13.96 5.99
CA GLY A 205 -14.15 -12.61 6.13
C GLY A 205 -13.13 -12.24 5.05
N LEU A 206 -12.28 -13.19 4.64
CA LEU A 206 -11.33 -12.98 3.55
C LEU A 206 -12.00 -12.80 2.18
N PHE A 207 -13.26 -13.21 2.01
CA PHE A 207 -13.97 -13.06 0.74
C PHE A 207 -14.31 -11.59 0.46
N ASN A 208 -14.59 -10.81 1.49
CA ASN A 208 -15.08 -9.44 1.39
C ASN A 208 -13.98 -8.36 1.38
N ILE A 209 -12.71 -8.74 1.39
CA ILE A 209 -11.62 -7.77 1.29
C ILE A 209 -11.61 -7.15 -0.10
N MET A 210 -11.55 -5.83 -0.20
CA MET A 210 -11.52 -5.11 -1.48
C MET A 210 -10.29 -5.50 -2.32
N GLY A 211 -10.41 -5.44 -3.65
CA GLY A 211 -9.31 -5.67 -4.59
C GLY A 211 -8.76 -7.10 -4.60
N PRO A 212 -7.56 -7.32 -5.13
CA PRO A 212 -6.83 -8.58 -5.13
C PRO A 212 -5.91 -8.70 -3.90
N PRO A 213 -6.41 -9.23 -2.76
CA PRO A 213 -5.61 -9.33 -1.54
C PRO A 213 -4.67 -10.54 -1.58
N ILE A 214 -3.48 -10.35 -1.01
CA ILE A 214 -2.49 -11.39 -0.72
C ILE A 214 -2.04 -11.29 0.73
N LEU A 215 -1.74 -12.42 1.35
CA LEU A 215 -1.07 -12.48 2.65
C LEU A 215 0.44 -12.57 2.42
N VAL A 216 1.19 -11.71 3.08
CA VAL A 216 2.65 -11.66 2.99
C VAL A 216 3.28 -11.58 4.37
N THR A 217 4.55 -11.95 4.45
CA THR A 217 5.41 -11.66 5.60
C THR A 217 6.67 -10.95 5.12
N ILE A 218 7.27 -10.14 5.97
CA ILE A 218 8.52 -9.42 5.69
C ILE A 218 9.60 -9.99 6.60
N TYR A 219 10.78 -10.22 6.04
CA TYR A 219 11.93 -10.66 6.82
C TYR A 219 12.56 -9.49 7.58
N ALA A 220 12.99 -9.73 8.82
CA ALA A 220 13.87 -8.83 9.56
C ALA A 220 15.29 -8.93 8.96
N TYR A 221 15.44 -8.46 7.73
CA TYR A 221 16.67 -8.51 6.97
C TYR A 221 16.71 -7.40 5.91
N THR A 222 17.87 -6.79 5.73
CA THR A 222 18.11 -5.80 4.68
C THR A 222 19.40 -6.09 3.92
N SER A 223 19.49 -5.58 2.69
CA SER A 223 20.70 -5.70 1.87
C SER A 223 20.84 -4.47 0.96
N PRO A 224 22.06 -4.04 0.63
CA PRO A 224 22.29 -2.99 -0.38
C PRO A 224 21.99 -3.45 -1.81
N THR A 225 21.76 -4.73 -2.03
CA THR A 225 21.39 -5.30 -3.33
C THR A 225 20.22 -6.27 -3.19
N LYS A 226 19.39 -6.36 -4.23
CA LYS A 226 18.34 -7.38 -4.35
C LYS A 226 18.88 -8.73 -4.81
N ASP A 227 20.08 -8.74 -5.41
CA ASP A 227 20.74 -9.93 -5.95
C ASP A 227 21.42 -10.69 -4.82
N ILE A 228 20.63 -11.44 -4.07
CA ILE A 228 21.06 -12.30 -2.97
C ILE A 228 20.61 -13.74 -3.21
N ASP A 229 21.30 -14.69 -2.59
CA ASP A 229 20.74 -16.04 -2.48
C ASP A 229 19.54 -16.03 -1.52
N PHE A 230 18.35 -16.17 -2.07
CA PHE A 230 17.11 -16.12 -1.28
C PHE A 230 17.04 -17.26 -0.24
N ASN A 231 17.74 -18.38 -0.42
CA ASN A 231 17.81 -19.45 0.57
C ASN A 231 18.48 -18.97 1.87
N SER A 232 19.37 -17.98 1.78
CA SER A 232 20.04 -17.42 2.96
C SER A 232 19.12 -16.63 3.89
N ILE A 233 17.92 -16.27 3.43
CA ILE A 233 16.96 -15.47 4.21
C ILE A 233 15.71 -16.25 4.63
N ILE A 234 15.47 -17.43 4.09
CA ILE A 234 14.24 -18.24 4.38
C ILE A 234 14.06 -18.48 5.87
N ASP A 235 15.15 -18.74 6.60
CA ASP A 235 15.12 -19.02 8.03
C ASP A 235 15.34 -17.78 8.91
N LYS A 236 15.42 -16.58 8.31
CA LYS A 236 15.53 -15.34 9.08
C LYS A 236 14.23 -15.04 9.83
N PRO A 237 14.32 -14.34 10.98
CA PRO A 237 13.15 -13.86 11.68
C PRO A 237 12.23 -13.04 10.76
N ARG A 238 10.93 -13.15 11.00
CA ARG A 238 9.90 -12.51 10.20
C ARG A 238 9.05 -11.58 11.07
N LEU A 239 8.66 -10.47 10.50
CA LEU A 239 7.64 -9.60 11.07
C LEU A 239 6.27 -10.30 10.96
N PRO A 240 5.30 -9.94 11.81
CA PRO A 240 3.96 -10.52 11.73
C PRO A 240 3.38 -10.40 10.31
N SER A 241 2.75 -11.46 9.83
CA SER A 241 2.17 -11.45 8.48
C SER A 241 1.05 -10.42 8.35
N ASP A 242 0.85 -9.92 7.15
CA ASP A 242 -0.17 -8.91 6.89
C ASP A 242 -0.80 -9.04 5.51
N ILE A 243 -1.99 -8.49 5.34
CA ILE A 243 -2.72 -8.51 4.07
C ILE A 243 -2.42 -7.22 3.31
N MET A 244 -1.96 -7.36 2.07
CA MET A 244 -1.75 -6.24 1.16
C MET A 244 -2.42 -6.47 -0.20
N MET A 245 -2.54 -5.41 -1.00
CA MET A 245 -2.93 -5.54 -2.41
C MET A 245 -1.75 -6.08 -3.22
N ASP A 246 -2.04 -6.90 -4.22
CA ASP A 246 -1.03 -7.52 -5.07
C ASP A 246 -0.34 -6.58 -6.06
N ASN A 247 -0.85 -5.36 -6.22
CA ASN A 247 -0.40 -4.41 -7.25
C ASN A 247 1.12 -4.19 -7.30
N HIS A 248 1.80 -4.18 -6.15
CA HIS A 248 3.25 -4.04 -6.10
C HIS A 248 3.99 -5.22 -6.74
N LEU A 249 3.50 -6.45 -6.53
CA LEU A 249 4.03 -7.64 -7.20
C LEU A 249 3.56 -7.69 -8.65
N PHE A 250 2.26 -7.49 -8.89
CA PHE A 250 1.66 -7.61 -10.22
C PHE A 250 2.27 -6.64 -11.24
N TYR A 251 2.56 -5.40 -10.84
CA TYR A 251 3.22 -4.43 -11.70
C TYR A 251 4.75 -4.53 -11.68
N GLY A 252 5.33 -5.41 -10.85
CA GLY A 252 6.76 -5.67 -10.77
C GLY A 252 7.57 -4.58 -10.09
N GLU A 253 6.92 -3.81 -9.20
CA GLU A 253 7.62 -2.92 -8.26
C GLU A 253 8.39 -3.75 -7.24
N TYR A 254 7.74 -4.79 -6.70
CA TYR A 254 8.40 -5.83 -5.91
C TYR A 254 8.85 -6.93 -6.85
N GLU A 255 10.12 -7.27 -6.81
CA GLU A 255 10.72 -8.22 -7.73
C GLU A 255 10.81 -9.60 -7.09
N ILE A 256 10.26 -10.62 -7.75
CA ILE A 256 10.38 -12.00 -7.30
C ILE A 256 11.81 -12.45 -7.56
N ILE A 257 12.51 -12.86 -6.50
CA ILE A 257 13.92 -13.28 -6.51
C ILE A 257 14.10 -14.78 -6.33
N GLY A 258 13.04 -15.50 -5.96
CA GLY A 258 13.08 -16.94 -5.78
C GLY A 258 11.76 -17.53 -5.34
N HIS A 259 11.74 -18.85 -5.20
CA HIS A 259 10.57 -19.59 -4.75
C HIS A 259 11.00 -20.76 -3.86
N SER A 260 10.29 -20.94 -2.76
CA SER A 260 10.41 -22.11 -1.88
C SER A 260 9.02 -22.55 -1.42
N ALA A 261 8.76 -23.84 -1.42
CA ALA A 261 7.50 -24.38 -0.94
C ALA A 261 7.27 -24.00 0.53
N LEU A 262 6.03 -23.69 0.88
CA LEU A 262 5.64 -23.34 2.25
C LEU A 262 5.29 -24.60 3.04
N ASN A 263 5.67 -24.61 4.31
CA ASN A 263 5.21 -25.61 5.28
C ASN A 263 4.19 -24.99 6.26
N GLU A 264 3.45 -25.81 6.99
CA GLU A 264 2.36 -25.35 7.86
C GLU A 264 2.85 -24.39 8.96
N SER A 265 4.07 -24.57 9.47
CA SER A 265 4.63 -23.72 10.54
C SER A 265 5.00 -22.30 10.08
N GLU A 266 4.99 -22.04 8.77
CA GLU A 266 5.31 -20.72 8.23
C GLU A 266 4.09 -19.79 8.17
N PHE A 267 2.88 -20.36 8.34
CA PHE A 267 1.67 -19.54 8.36
C PHE A 267 1.44 -18.94 9.73
N GLU A 268 1.52 -17.65 9.79
CA GLU A 268 1.06 -16.84 10.90
C GLU A 268 0.04 -15.87 10.32
N PHE A 269 -1.10 -15.71 10.95
CA PHE A 269 -2.22 -14.96 10.40
C PHE A 269 -2.62 -13.79 11.29
N PRO A 270 -3.01 -12.65 10.69
CA PRO A 270 -3.70 -11.60 11.42
C PRO A 270 -4.96 -12.13 12.07
N ILE A 271 -5.26 -11.60 13.26
CA ILE A 271 -6.50 -11.89 13.98
C ILE A 271 -7.39 -10.66 13.91
N SER A 272 -8.55 -10.79 13.29
CA SER A 272 -9.55 -9.74 13.17
C SER A 272 -10.82 -10.12 13.91
N TYR A 273 -11.40 -9.17 14.62
CA TYR A 273 -12.62 -9.32 15.38
C TYR A 273 -13.47 -8.06 15.23
N GLY A 274 -14.78 -8.23 15.09
CA GLY A 274 -15.69 -7.10 15.00
C GLY A 274 -17.03 -7.49 14.39
N HIS A 275 -17.83 -6.50 14.04
CA HIS A 275 -19.05 -6.73 13.27
C HIS A 275 -18.84 -6.30 11.81
N ARG A 276 -19.60 -6.93 10.92
CA ARG A 276 -19.53 -6.63 9.49
C ARG A 276 -20.19 -5.29 9.17
N LEU A 277 -19.65 -4.62 8.14
CA LEU A 277 -20.19 -3.34 7.67
C LEU A 277 -21.55 -3.48 6.95
N ASP A 278 -21.91 -4.70 6.56
CA ASP A 278 -23.12 -5.03 5.80
C ASP A 278 -24.39 -5.16 6.66
N SER A 279 -24.43 -4.54 7.84
CA SER A 279 -25.58 -4.55 8.75
C SER A 279 -26.05 -5.94 9.22
N THR A 280 -25.25 -6.99 9.06
CA THR A 280 -25.59 -8.29 9.64
C THR A 280 -25.65 -8.19 11.17
N PRO A 281 -26.57 -8.90 11.85
CA PRO A 281 -26.68 -8.88 13.30
C PRO A 281 -25.59 -9.69 14.00
N ASN A 282 -24.54 -10.10 13.26
CA ASN A 282 -23.48 -10.95 13.75
C ASN A 282 -22.17 -10.18 13.96
N VAL A 283 -21.40 -10.65 14.91
CA VAL A 283 -19.96 -10.39 15.04
C VAL A 283 -19.19 -11.57 14.47
N PHE A 284 -17.97 -11.33 14.03
CA PHE A 284 -17.09 -12.37 13.50
C PHE A 284 -15.75 -12.36 14.22
N LEU A 285 -15.10 -13.52 14.18
CA LEU A 285 -13.69 -13.70 14.42
C LEU A 285 -13.08 -14.31 13.16
N GLN A 286 -12.04 -13.68 12.65
CA GLN A 286 -11.26 -14.12 11.50
C GLN A 286 -9.82 -14.35 11.92
N TRP A 287 -9.33 -15.59 11.82
CA TRP A 287 -7.95 -15.94 12.06
C TRP A 287 -7.48 -16.90 10.96
N GLY A 288 -6.78 -16.38 9.98
CA GLY A 288 -6.41 -17.15 8.79
C GLY A 288 -7.62 -17.73 8.07
N LEU A 289 -7.70 -19.04 7.95
CA LEU A 289 -8.84 -19.75 7.36
C LEU A 289 -9.95 -20.05 8.36
N ILE A 290 -9.73 -19.83 9.65
CA ILE A 290 -10.78 -19.93 10.66
C ILE A 290 -11.65 -18.68 10.54
N HIS A 291 -12.95 -18.89 10.29
CA HIS A 291 -13.96 -17.85 10.29
C HIS A 291 -15.17 -18.30 11.11
N LEU A 292 -15.49 -17.54 12.15
CA LEU A 292 -16.58 -17.85 13.05
C LEU A 292 -17.49 -16.63 13.16
N GLU A 293 -18.81 -16.86 13.18
CA GLU A 293 -19.80 -15.83 13.40
C GLU A 293 -20.69 -16.19 14.59
N LYS A 294 -21.09 -15.16 15.36
CA LYS A 294 -22.04 -15.30 16.45
C LYS A 294 -22.97 -14.10 16.52
N PRO A 295 -24.21 -14.25 17.08
CA PRO A 295 -25.12 -13.14 17.22
C PRO A 295 -24.51 -12.01 18.06
N ARG A 296 -24.61 -10.76 17.58
CA ARG A 296 -24.06 -9.56 18.24
C ARG A 296 -24.52 -9.39 19.69
N LYS A 297 -25.78 -9.73 19.98
CA LYS A 297 -26.34 -9.62 21.33
C LYS A 297 -25.52 -10.34 22.40
N ASP A 298 -24.85 -11.43 22.02
CA ASP A 298 -24.04 -12.25 22.92
C ASP A 298 -22.66 -11.62 23.19
N PHE A 299 -22.31 -10.58 22.41
CA PHE A 299 -21.00 -9.92 22.41
C PHE A 299 -21.04 -8.44 22.82
N ASP A 300 -22.20 -7.93 23.20
CA ASP A 300 -22.36 -6.52 23.54
C ASP A 300 -21.33 -6.01 24.56
N LYS A 301 -20.95 -6.86 25.55
CA LYS A 301 -19.95 -6.49 26.55
C LYS A 301 -18.52 -6.32 25.96
N TYR A 302 -18.21 -6.99 24.87
CA TYR A 302 -16.90 -6.93 24.19
C TYR A 302 -16.87 -5.84 23.11
N LEU A 303 -18.03 -5.41 22.65
CA LEU A 303 -18.18 -4.35 21.65
C LEU A 303 -18.43 -2.97 22.29
N LYS A 304 -18.84 -2.93 23.56
CA LYS A 304 -19.07 -1.72 24.33
C LYS A 304 -17.76 -1.11 24.85
N GLY A 305 -16.92 -0.63 23.97
CA GLY A 305 -15.95 0.39 24.34
C GLY A 305 -16.62 1.77 24.26
N GLU A 306 -16.20 2.72 25.07
CA GLU A 306 -16.72 4.10 25.09
C GLU A 306 -16.69 4.81 23.73
N ASN A 307 -15.99 4.22 22.75
CA ASN A 307 -15.76 4.77 21.42
C ASN A 307 -16.54 4.07 20.30
N LEU A 308 -17.54 3.23 20.60
CA LEU A 308 -18.39 2.61 19.57
C LEU A 308 -19.43 3.57 18.95
N ASN A 309 -19.54 4.78 19.48
CA ASN A 309 -20.38 5.83 18.91
C ASN A 309 -19.65 6.55 17.78
N PHE A 310 -19.51 5.87 16.63
CA PHE A 310 -19.16 6.57 15.40
C PHE A 310 -20.35 7.45 14.99
N PRO A 311 -20.12 8.73 14.68
CA PRO A 311 -21.12 9.53 14.00
C PRO A 311 -21.54 8.81 12.71
N PRO A 312 -22.81 8.79 12.34
CA PRO A 312 -23.25 8.27 11.06
C PRO A 312 -22.43 8.86 9.93
N GLY A 313 -21.84 8.00 9.06
CA GLY A 313 -21.00 8.42 7.94
C GLY A 313 -19.50 8.60 8.25
N SER A 314 -19.05 8.37 9.48
CA SER A 314 -17.61 8.30 9.76
C SER A 314 -17.01 7.05 9.12
N PRO A 315 -15.86 7.17 8.43
CA PRO A 315 -15.12 5.98 8.04
C PRO A 315 -14.82 5.18 9.32
N SER A 316 -14.99 3.87 9.26
CA SER A 316 -14.71 2.96 10.36
C SER A 316 -13.25 3.10 10.77
N ARG A 317 -12.98 3.98 11.74
CA ARG A 317 -11.67 4.04 12.36
C ARG A 317 -11.55 2.84 13.29
N PRO A 318 -10.39 2.17 13.35
CA PRO A 318 -10.09 1.35 14.50
C PRO A 318 -10.23 2.27 15.72
N VAL A 319 -11.11 1.92 16.60
CA VAL A 319 -11.22 2.61 17.88
C VAL A 319 -9.95 2.31 18.65
N ASP A 320 -9.57 3.20 19.54
CA ASP A 320 -8.49 2.99 20.50
C ASP A 320 -8.83 1.86 21.49
N ASN A 321 -9.43 0.80 20.96
CA ASN A 321 -9.91 -0.35 21.68
C ASN A 321 -9.93 -1.57 20.76
N PRO A 322 -9.13 -2.64 21.04
CA PRO A 322 -9.13 -3.88 20.28
C PRO A 322 -10.51 -4.54 20.14
N TYR A 323 -11.45 -4.27 21.07
CA TYR A 323 -12.84 -4.75 21.00
C TYR A 323 -13.68 -4.06 19.92
N GLY A 324 -13.22 -2.97 19.35
CA GLY A 324 -13.93 -2.19 18.34
C GLY A 324 -13.43 -2.35 16.92
N TYR A 325 -12.59 -3.33 16.63
CA TYR A 325 -12.05 -3.53 15.29
C TYR A 325 -13.09 -4.13 14.34
N TYR A 326 -13.33 -3.46 13.22
CA TYR A 326 -14.31 -3.86 12.21
C TYR A 326 -13.62 -4.39 10.96
N GLY A 327 -13.86 -5.65 10.65
CA GLY A 327 -13.55 -6.21 9.36
C GLY A 327 -12.09 -6.66 9.18
N VAL A 328 -11.94 -7.65 8.32
CA VAL A 328 -10.67 -8.02 7.73
C VAL A 328 -10.37 -6.97 6.66
N GLY A 329 -9.24 -6.32 6.74
CA GLY A 329 -8.87 -5.24 5.82
C GLY A 329 -7.41 -5.31 5.42
N PHE A 330 -7.06 -4.44 4.48
CA PHE A 330 -5.66 -4.22 4.16
C PHE A 330 -4.97 -3.51 5.31
N SER A 331 -3.80 -3.98 5.61
CA SER A 331 -2.83 -3.35 6.45
C SER A 331 -1.75 -2.70 5.58
N HIS A 332 -1.07 -1.73 6.11
CA HIS A 332 0.11 -1.21 5.45
C HIS A 332 1.25 -2.21 5.63
N ARG A 333 2.06 -2.38 4.58
CA ARG A 333 3.36 -3.04 4.74
C ARG A 333 4.15 -2.37 5.85
N TYR A 334 4.96 -3.13 6.55
CA TYR A 334 5.92 -2.60 7.49
C TYR A 334 6.90 -1.66 6.77
N ASP A 335 7.19 -0.53 7.39
CA ASP A 335 8.13 0.44 6.84
C ASP A 335 9.59 0.10 7.18
N THR A 336 10.49 0.91 6.70
CA THR A 336 11.92 0.76 6.94
C THR A 336 12.27 0.76 8.44
N ASN A 337 11.56 1.57 9.24
CA ASN A 337 11.82 1.66 10.68
C ASN A 337 11.40 0.39 11.40
N ASP A 338 10.26 -0.21 11.01
CA ASP A 338 9.80 -1.48 11.57
C ASP A 338 10.83 -2.60 11.33
N ILE A 339 11.38 -2.67 10.10
CA ILE A 339 12.39 -3.68 9.76
C ILE A 339 13.68 -3.43 10.55
N LYS A 340 14.16 -2.20 10.63
CA LYS A 340 15.38 -1.83 11.35
C LYS A 340 15.24 -2.07 12.85
N THR A 341 14.10 -1.67 13.43
CA THR A 341 13.81 -1.93 14.85
C THR A 341 13.76 -3.43 15.16
N ALA A 342 13.19 -4.23 14.28
CA ALA A 342 13.18 -5.68 14.45
C ALA A 342 14.60 -6.26 14.36
N LEU A 343 15.45 -5.77 13.45
CA LEU A 343 16.87 -6.18 13.38
C LEU A 343 17.62 -5.87 14.68
N GLU A 344 17.46 -4.67 15.24
CA GLU A 344 18.04 -4.26 16.51
C GLU A 344 17.52 -5.10 17.70
N ASN A 345 16.29 -5.60 17.60
CA ASN A 345 15.61 -6.41 18.62
C ASN A 345 15.71 -7.93 18.35
N ASN A 346 16.81 -8.40 17.77
CA ASN A 346 17.05 -9.81 17.45
C ASN A 346 15.93 -10.46 16.61
N GLY A 347 15.37 -9.72 15.67
CA GLY A 347 14.33 -10.16 14.78
C GLY A 347 12.91 -10.13 15.35
N ARG A 348 12.74 -9.60 16.58
CA ARG A 348 11.42 -9.46 17.20
C ARG A 348 10.77 -8.15 16.80
N PHE A 349 9.54 -8.24 16.32
CA PHE A 349 8.73 -7.06 16.03
C PHE A 349 8.38 -6.29 17.31
N ASP A 350 8.51 -4.99 17.28
CA ASP A 350 8.20 -4.10 18.40
C ASP A 350 6.89 -3.36 18.10
N TYR A 351 5.79 -3.85 18.67
CA TYR A 351 4.47 -3.28 18.47
C TYR A 351 4.35 -1.83 18.98
N ASP A 352 5.11 -1.46 20.02
CA ASP A 352 5.00 -0.13 20.64
C ASP A 352 5.75 0.92 19.81
N LYS A 353 6.83 0.53 19.15
CA LYS A 353 7.62 1.42 18.29
C LYS A 353 7.18 1.43 16.84
N SER A 354 6.31 0.50 16.44
CA SER A 354 5.85 0.41 15.06
C SER A 354 5.11 1.68 14.65
N SER A 355 5.42 2.17 13.46
CA SER A 355 4.66 3.23 12.80
C SER A 355 3.29 2.76 12.32
N TYR A 356 3.06 1.46 12.31
CA TYR A 356 1.80 0.86 11.95
C TYR A 356 0.72 1.21 12.98
N TYR A 357 -0.20 2.08 12.60
CA TYR A 357 -1.21 2.65 13.51
C TYR A 357 -2.16 1.63 14.16
N ARG A 358 -2.21 0.39 13.64
CA ARG A 358 -3.00 -0.71 14.21
C ARG A 358 -2.20 -1.61 15.15
N SER A 359 -0.90 -1.42 15.27
CA SER A 359 -0.04 -2.29 16.08
C SER A 359 -0.51 -2.42 17.52
N GLN A 360 -0.97 -1.33 18.11
CA GLN A 360 -1.52 -1.30 19.47
C GLN A 360 -2.85 -2.06 19.62
N PHE A 361 -3.58 -2.30 18.52
CA PHE A 361 -4.88 -3.01 18.51
C PHE A 361 -4.77 -4.42 17.95
N ASP A 362 -3.61 -4.81 17.47
CA ASP A 362 -3.38 -6.16 16.96
C ASP A 362 -3.54 -7.16 18.12
N LEU A 363 -4.43 -8.14 17.94
CA LEU A 363 -4.64 -9.18 18.95
C LEU A 363 -3.44 -10.14 19.08
N ARG A 364 -2.45 -10.04 18.23
CA ARG A 364 -1.15 -10.72 18.36
C ARG A 364 -0.18 -9.95 19.25
N ASN A 365 -0.41 -8.65 19.49
CA ASN A 365 0.38 -7.87 20.43
C ASN A 365 0.19 -8.43 21.85
N PRO A 366 1.28 -8.79 22.57
CA PRO A 366 1.18 -9.34 23.93
C PRO A 366 0.40 -8.47 24.92
N VAL A 367 0.39 -7.16 24.75
CA VAL A 367 -0.39 -6.25 25.62
C VAL A 367 -1.90 -6.55 25.54
N ASN A 368 -2.36 -7.13 24.43
CA ASN A 368 -3.75 -7.49 24.17
C ASN A 368 -4.10 -8.94 24.52
N ASP A 369 -3.18 -9.70 25.15
CA ASP A 369 -3.39 -11.12 25.45
C ASP A 369 -4.68 -11.38 26.25
N HIS A 370 -4.97 -10.54 27.25
CA HIS A 370 -6.18 -10.68 28.07
C HIS A 370 -7.46 -10.50 27.23
N ILE A 371 -7.45 -9.58 26.27
CA ILE A 371 -8.58 -9.32 25.35
C ILE A 371 -8.72 -10.48 24.37
N ARG A 372 -7.61 -10.95 23.81
CA ARG A 372 -7.58 -12.12 22.92
C ARG A 372 -8.15 -13.37 23.61
N VAL A 373 -7.73 -13.61 24.84
CA VAL A 373 -8.21 -14.74 25.66
C VAL A 373 -9.74 -14.68 25.82
N ASP A 374 -10.30 -13.53 26.16
CA ASP A 374 -11.73 -13.36 26.34
C ASP A 374 -12.51 -13.55 25.02
N ILE A 375 -12.03 -12.96 23.94
CA ILE A 375 -12.63 -13.11 22.61
C ILE A 375 -12.60 -14.58 22.17
N PHE A 376 -11.46 -15.25 22.31
CA PHE A 376 -11.33 -16.66 21.92
C PHE A 376 -12.28 -17.56 22.70
N LYS A 377 -12.36 -17.39 24.03
CA LYS A 377 -13.34 -18.12 24.85
C LYS A 377 -14.77 -17.87 24.41
N ALA A 378 -15.11 -16.61 24.13
CA ALA A 378 -16.45 -16.24 23.66
C ALA A 378 -16.81 -16.90 22.33
N PHE A 379 -15.85 -17.10 21.46
CA PHE A 379 -16.04 -17.83 20.19
C PHE A 379 -15.92 -19.36 20.34
N GLY A 380 -15.56 -19.87 21.51
CA GLY A 380 -15.39 -21.31 21.76
C GLY A 380 -14.04 -21.85 21.29
N LEU A 381 -13.04 -20.97 21.17
CA LEU A 381 -11.69 -21.33 20.83
C LEU A 381 -10.84 -21.62 22.09
N LYS A 382 -9.77 -22.38 21.93
CA LYS A 382 -8.74 -22.57 22.96
C LYS A 382 -7.92 -21.29 23.10
N ALA A 383 -8.10 -20.56 24.20
CA ALA A 383 -7.48 -19.24 24.41
C ALA A 383 -5.96 -19.24 24.35
N ASN A 384 -5.31 -20.30 24.83
CA ASN A 384 -3.86 -20.50 24.83
C ASN A 384 -3.42 -21.52 23.76
N GLY A 385 -4.33 -21.95 22.88
CA GLY A 385 -4.03 -22.88 21.80
C GLY A 385 -3.37 -22.19 20.61
N SER A 386 -2.54 -22.93 19.90
CA SER A 386 -1.97 -22.49 18.63
C SER A 386 -3.06 -22.30 17.55
N TYR A 387 -2.69 -21.71 16.42
CA TYR A 387 -3.56 -21.67 15.24
C TYR A 387 -3.99 -23.09 14.84
N GLU A 388 -3.07 -24.04 14.82
CA GLU A 388 -3.33 -25.43 14.43
C GLU A 388 -4.30 -26.11 15.40
N ASP A 389 -4.15 -25.92 16.73
CA ASP A 389 -5.09 -26.45 17.72
C ASP A 389 -6.52 -25.95 17.51
N ASN A 390 -6.66 -24.67 17.15
CA ASN A 390 -7.95 -24.04 16.91
C ASN A 390 -8.50 -24.39 15.54
N ARG A 391 -7.63 -24.57 14.55
CA ARG A 391 -7.99 -25.06 13.22
C ARG A 391 -8.62 -26.47 13.32
N GLU A 392 -7.98 -27.37 14.09
CA GLU A 392 -8.53 -28.72 14.32
C GLU A 392 -9.87 -28.68 15.07
N LEU A 393 -9.95 -27.86 16.11
CA LEU A 393 -11.18 -27.68 16.89
C LEU A 393 -12.35 -27.21 16.00
N THR A 394 -12.10 -26.30 15.09
CA THR A 394 -13.10 -25.74 14.17
C THR A 394 -13.28 -26.57 12.89
N LYS A 395 -12.51 -27.66 12.74
CA LYS A 395 -12.49 -28.50 11.52
C LYS A 395 -12.19 -27.71 10.25
N THR A 396 -11.44 -26.62 10.38
CA THR A 396 -11.01 -25.81 9.24
C THR A 396 -9.93 -26.57 8.46
N ILE A 397 -9.95 -26.44 7.13
CA ILE A 397 -8.95 -27.07 6.24
C ILE A 397 -7.55 -26.53 6.53
N ARG A 398 -6.52 -27.35 6.34
CA ARG A 398 -5.11 -26.93 6.42
C ARG A 398 -4.77 -25.99 5.28
N THR A 399 -3.92 -25.00 5.56
CA THR A 399 -3.49 -24.02 4.54
C THR A 399 -2.68 -24.71 3.45
N THR A 400 -1.78 -25.63 3.82
CA THR A 400 -1.01 -26.41 2.84
C THR A 400 -1.89 -27.29 1.95
N ASP A 401 -3.01 -27.82 2.45
CA ASP A 401 -3.94 -28.60 1.62
C ASP A 401 -4.70 -27.70 0.62
N ILE A 402 -5.01 -26.47 0.99
CA ILE A 402 -5.53 -25.48 0.05
C ILE A 402 -4.50 -25.17 -1.03
N LEU A 403 -3.25 -24.91 -0.66
CA LEU A 403 -2.19 -24.63 -1.65
C LEU A 403 -2.03 -25.79 -2.65
N LYS A 404 -2.01 -27.03 -2.17
CA LYS A 404 -1.97 -28.21 -3.05
C LYS A 404 -3.17 -28.30 -4.01
N ARG A 405 -4.35 -27.83 -3.62
CA ARG A 405 -5.51 -27.75 -4.52
C ARG A 405 -5.32 -26.68 -5.59
N LEU A 406 -4.73 -25.55 -5.23
CA LEU A 406 -4.44 -24.45 -6.17
C LEU A 406 -3.39 -24.84 -7.22
N GLU A 407 -2.43 -25.71 -6.87
CA GLU A 407 -1.38 -26.18 -7.78
C GLU A 407 -1.87 -27.24 -8.79
N LYS A 408 -2.94 -27.96 -8.46
CA LYS A 408 -3.48 -29.07 -9.30
C LYS A 408 -4.46 -28.59 -10.37
N GLU A 409 -4.92 -27.37 -10.30
CA GLU A 409 -5.88 -26.74 -11.21
C GLU A 409 -5.24 -25.63 -12.08
#